data_9a782311e42acc443a29a082314a7103
#
_entry.id   9a782311e42acc443a29a082314a7103
#
_cell.length_a   1.000
_cell.length_b   1.000
_cell.length_c   1.000
_cell.angle_alpha   90.00
_cell.angle_beta   90.00
_cell.angle_gamma   90.00
#
_symmetry.space_group_name_H-M   'P 1'
#
loop_
_entity.id
_entity.type
_entity.pdbx_description
1 polymer ?
#
loop_
_entity_poly.entity_id
_entity_poly.type
_entity_poly.pdbx_seq_one_letter_code
_entity_poly.pdbx_strand_id
1 'polypeptide(L)'
;MKTASGSTKLKATDALDSRPHIFGRTVTSTFRKMFSFRHQPPGNLRTGMIPPVVFLALLVNIPKLLKLRFYLKQERKNRPGDDVRILFYSDNLDETNGIANNLRNVIPYMRAHNMKAFLAGSAFNTRPCGAVENSYCILLPRLFSMEQLGYANSELAIPRVGPVLRLLKRYPVDLIELETPSPGAWLVCFCAKVAGIKVFSHYRTDVPTYTRTLVKAKWMYYFVLWLMKIFYGMTKPVVSPCRDYADILTSQLKVPKNQVKILPRGLPLEKFSPDLRGKGVWEQFNGTEVSAQTVRKVRFSFIGRISKEKNLEFLNNVWKKFAAKHDDVELMYVGYGWYLEEIKKFFEGDSSVHFAGEQGGDTLASLYADSDFFLFPSVTDTFGNVVVEAMATGTPALVSNYGGPHDIVMDNEAGHILPIEENAWLDALEESRRLYLEEPEAYQKMRETAYERTRKYTMQSSTKAQFEYFRKLKKEAYRL
;
A
#
# COMPACT_ATOMS: atom_id res chain seq x y z
N MET A 1 9.60 -33.45 46.44
CA MET A 1 8.28 -33.60 45.79
C MET A 1 8.38 -33.05 44.36
N LYS A 2 8.32 -33.96 43.40
CA LYS A 2 8.42 -33.65 41.96
C LYS A 2 7.01 -33.33 41.48
N THR A 3 6.81 -32.24 40.74
CA THR A 3 5.65 -32.07 39.86
C THR A 3 6.14 -31.75 38.46
N ALA A 4 5.91 -32.68 37.58
CA ALA A 4 6.18 -32.58 36.15
C ALA A 4 5.05 -31.77 35.47
N SER A 5 5.44 -30.78 34.66
CA SER A 5 4.54 -30.17 33.66
C SER A 5 4.98 -30.62 32.27
N GLY A 6 4.19 -31.51 31.67
CA GLY A 6 4.40 -31.99 30.33
C GLY A 6 3.94 -30.94 29.30
N SER A 7 4.89 -30.39 28.58
CA SER A 7 4.59 -29.58 27.37
C SER A 7 4.50 -30.51 26.17
N THR A 8 3.30 -30.71 25.67
CA THR A 8 3.04 -31.45 24.43
C THR A 8 3.45 -30.59 23.23
N LYS A 9 4.65 -30.80 22.71
CA LYS A 9 5.07 -30.29 21.40
C LYS A 9 4.30 -31.04 20.30
N LEU A 10 3.31 -30.43 19.71
CA LEU A 10 2.73 -30.89 18.46
C LEU A 10 3.76 -30.73 17.34
N LYS A 11 4.29 -31.84 16.88
CA LYS A 11 5.14 -31.93 15.67
C LYS A 11 4.27 -31.68 14.44
N ALA A 12 4.47 -30.56 13.78
CA ALA A 12 3.78 -30.13 12.55
C ALA A 12 4.44 -30.72 11.26
N THR A 13 4.99 -31.93 11.29
CA THR A 13 5.79 -32.50 10.19
C THR A 13 5.20 -33.72 9.48
N ASP A 14 4.09 -34.32 9.92
CA ASP A 14 3.71 -35.64 9.40
C ASP A 14 2.36 -35.73 8.66
N ALA A 15 2.01 -34.77 7.84
CA ALA A 15 0.78 -34.86 7.03
C ALA A 15 0.92 -34.47 5.54
N LEU A 16 2.10 -34.59 4.93
CA LEU A 16 2.32 -34.14 3.54
C LEU A 16 2.97 -35.19 2.61
N ASP A 17 2.97 -36.46 2.97
CA ASP A 17 3.50 -37.52 2.10
C ASP A 17 2.44 -38.56 1.75
N SER A 18 1.62 -38.27 0.74
CA SER A 18 0.85 -39.27 0.02
C SER A 18 1.18 -39.22 -1.48
N ARG A 19 1.70 -40.31 -1.96
CA ARG A 19 2.36 -40.58 -3.25
C ARG A 19 1.58 -40.12 -4.48
N PRO A 20 2.22 -39.52 -5.49
CA PRO A 20 1.60 -39.20 -6.77
C PRO A 20 1.64 -40.40 -7.72
N HIS A 21 0.57 -40.60 -8.48
CA HIS A 21 0.48 -41.58 -9.57
C HIS A 21 1.59 -41.41 -10.63
N ILE A 22 1.98 -42.54 -11.24
CA ILE A 22 3.18 -42.69 -12.09
C ILE A 22 3.27 -41.70 -13.26
N PHE A 23 2.17 -41.24 -13.83
CA PHE A 23 2.17 -40.30 -14.96
C PHE A 23 2.64 -38.87 -14.57
N GLY A 24 2.47 -38.46 -13.31
CA GLY A 24 2.97 -37.20 -12.79
C GLY A 24 4.48 -37.20 -12.50
N ARG A 25 5.09 -38.36 -12.29
CA ARG A 25 6.50 -38.49 -11.94
C ARG A 25 7.47 -38.17 -13.09
N THR A 26 7.13 -38.58 -14.29
CA THR A 26 8.00 -38.39 -15.47
C THR A 26 8.05 -36.92 -15.87
N VAL A 27 6.91 -36.24 -15.91
CA VAL A 27 6.84 -34.81 -16.24
C VAL A 27 7.52 -33.98 -15.14
N THR A 28 7.26 -34.29 -13.85
CA THR A 28 7.87 -33.54 -12.72
C THR A 28 9.36 -33.81 -12.57
N SER A 29 9.89 -35.01 -12.91
CA SER A 29 11.31 -35.30 -12.83
C SER A 29 12.11 -34.61 -13.94
N THR A 30 11.57 -34.56 -15.15
CA THR A 30 12.17 -33.83 -16.29
C THR A 30 12.14 -32.34 -16.02
N PHE A 31 11.02 -31.77 -15.47
CA PHE A 31 10.95 -30.41 -15.03
C PHE A 31 11.90 -30.11 -13.85
N ARG A 32 12.07 -31.02 -12.90
CA ARG A 32 13.00 -30.84 -11.77
C ARG A 32 14.47 -30.80 -12.24
N LYS A 33 14.83 -31.55 -13.24
CA LYS A 33 16.19 -31.49 -13.88
C LYS A 33 16.38 -30.23 -14.70
N MET A 34 15.35 -29.74 -15.41
CA MET A 34 15.42 -28.48 -16.17
C MET A 34 15.47 -27.22 -15.29
N PHE A 35 15.01 -27.29 -14.06
CA PHE A 35 14.85 -26.12 -13.17
C PHE A 35 15.52 -26.24 -11.80
N SER A 36 16.55 -27.11 -11.65
CA SER A 36 17.40 -27.17 -10.45
C SER A 36 18.47 -26.07 -10.49
N PHE A 37 18.06 -24.81 -10.38
CA PHE A 37 18.98 -23.67 -10.35
C PHE A 37 19.05 -23.07 -8.95
N ARG A 38 20.15 -23.32 -8.25
CA ARG A 38 20.68 -22.47 -7.18
C ARG A 38 21.65 -21.49 -7.84
N HIS A 39 21.40 -20.19 -7.67
CA HIS A 39 22.31 -19.08 -7.95
C HIS A 39 23.01 -19.03 -9.30
N GLN A 40 22.42 -18.34 -10.29
CA GLN A 40 23.16 -17.70 -11.37
C GLN A 40 22.38 -16.53 -12.01
N PRO A 41 23.08 -15.52 -12.60
CA PRO A 41 22.48 -14.28 -13.09
C PRO A 41 21.57 -14.45 -14.30
N PRO A 42 20.69 -13.49 -14.61
CA PRO A 42 19.64 -13.60 -15.61
C PRO A 42 20.21 -13.47 -17.02
N GLY A 43 20.19 -14.56 -17.79
CA GLY A 43 20.32 -14.49 -19.24
C GLY A 43 18.95 -14.27 -19.88
N ASN A 44 18.87 -13.39 -20.86
CA ASN A 44 17.65 -12.95 -21.55
C ASN A 44 16.79 -14.05 -22.20
N LEU A 45 17.29 -15.28 -22.35
CA LEU A 45 16.55 -16.42 -22.90
C LEU A 45 15.58 -17.09 -21.90
N ARG A 46 15.77 -16.90 -20.59
CA ARG A 46 15.01 -17.63 -19.56
C ARG A 46 13.65 -17.00 -19.27
N THR A 47 13.53 -15.69 -19.40
CA THR A 47 12.26 -14.95 -19.21
C THR A 47 11.22 -15.31 -20.28
N GLY A 48 11.62 -15.65 -21.49
CA GLY A 48 10.70 -16.06 -22.56
C GLY A 48 10.01 -17.42 -22.34
N MET A 49 10.56 -18.30 -21.50
CA MET A 49 9.97 -19.63 -21.23
C MET A 49 8.97 -19.66 -20.06
N ILE A 50 8.87 -18.61 -19.27
CA ILE A 50 7.99 -18.57 -18.11
C ILE A 50 6.50 -18.64 -18.49
N PRO A 51 5.99 -17.85 -19.46
CA PRO A 51 4.60 -17.91 -19.86
C PRO A 51 4.13 -19.29 -20.31
N PRO A 52 4.85 -20.03 -21.19
CA PRO A 52 4.46 -21.37 -21.60
C PRO A 52 4.40 -22.37 -20.44
N VAL A 53 5.34 -22.32 -19.51
CA VAL A 53 5.40 -23.24 -18.36
C VAL A 53 4.23 -22.99 -17.40
N VAL A 54 3.94 -21.73 -17.10
CA VAL A 54 2.80 -21.35 -16.27
C VAL A 54 1.49 -21.74 -16.95
N PHE A 55 1.36 -21.51 -18.25
CA PHE A 55 0.19 -21.87 -19.05
C PHE A 55 -0.05 -23.38 -19.04
N LEU A 56 0.99 -24.20 -19.28
CA LEU A 56 0.90 -25.65 -19.23
C LEU A 56 0.53 -26.15 -17.83
N ALA A 57 1.12 -25.57 -16.78
CA ALA A 57 0.78 -25.91 -15.41
C ALA A 57 -0.70 -25.60 -15.08
N LEU A 58 -1.23 -24.52 -15.65
CA LEU A 58 -2.65 -24.19 -15.51
C LEU A 58 -3.53 -25.18 -16.25
N LEU A 59 -3.23 -25.52 -17.51
CA LEU A 59 -3.99 -26.46 -18.33
C LEU A 59 -4.10 -27.84 -17.65
N VAL A 60 -3.00 -28.40 -17.16
CA VAL A 60 -2.97 -29.70 -16.46
C VAL A 60 -3.81 -29.71 -15.18
N ASN A 61 -4.02 -28.56 -14.56
CA ASN A 61 -4.79 -28.46 -13.32
C ASN A 61 -6.26 -28.04 -13.54
N ILE A 62 -6.72 -27.78 -14.76
CA ILE A 62 -8.12 -27.44 -15.05
C ILE A 62 -9.12 -28.48 -14.45
N PRO A 63 -8.93 -29.79 -14.61
CA PRO A 63 -9.87 -30.76 -14.02
C PRO A 63 -9.98 -30.66 -12.50
N LYS A 64 -8.85 -30.37 -11.81
CA LYS A 64 -8.85 -30.17 -10.35
C LYS A 64 -9.56 -28.87 -9.97
N LEU A 65 -9.39 -27.80 -10.75
CA LEU A 65 -10.08 -26.54 -10.57
C LEU A 65 -11.61 -26.68 -10.76
N LEU A 66 -12.05 -27.45 -11.73
CA LEU A 66 -13.48 -27.74 -11.94
C LEU A 66 -14.08 -28.55 -10.78
N LYS A 67 -13.37 -29.56 -10.26
CA LYS A 67 -13.77 -30.30 -9.06
C LYS A 67 -13.85 -29.36 -7.85
N LEU A 68 -12.88 -28.47 -7.70
CA LEU A 68 -12.87 -27.43 -6.65
C LEU A 68 -14.07 -26.49 -6.76
N ARG A 69 -14.43 -26.09 -7.99
CA ARG A 69 -15.64 -25.26 -8.24
C ARG A 69 -16.91 -25.90 -7.71
N PHE A 70 -17.10 -27.18 -7.96
CA PHE A 70 -18.26 -27.91 -7.46
C PHE A 70 -18.27 -27.95 -5.92
N TYR A 71 -17.15 -28.29 -5.31
CA TYR A 71 -16.99 -28.28 -3.85
C TYR A 71 -17.31 -26.90 -3.25
N LEU A 72 -16.74 -25.82 -3.77
CA LEU A 72 -16.96 -24.46 -3.28
C LEU A 72 -18.41 -24.00 -3.46
N LYS A 73 -19.09 -24.44 -4.52
CA LYS A 73 -20.52 -24.15 -4.72
C LYS A 73 -21.38 -24.81 -3.62
N GLN A 74 -21.05 -26.05 -3.24
CA GLN A 74 -21.74 -26.78 -2.16
C GLN A 74 -21.47 -26.09 -0.81
N GLU A 75 -20.24 -25.77 -0.52
CA GLU A 75 -19.83 -25.06 0.71
C GLU A 75 -20.55 -23.72 0.90
N ARG A 76 -20.74 -22.96 -0.18
CA ARG A 76 -21.46 -21.67 -0.13
C ARG A 76 -22.95 -21.84 0.17
N LYS A 77 -23.58 -22.89 -0.37
CA LYS A 77 -25.00 -23.17 -0.11
C LYS A 77 -25.29 -23.49 1.36
N ASN A 78 -24.32 -24.10 2.05
CA ASN A 78 -24.44 -24.53 3.44
C ASN A 78 -24.07 -23.43 4.45
N ARG A 79 -23.81 -22.20 3.99
CA ARG A 79 -23.39 -21.08 4.85
C ARG A 79 -24.43 -19.96 4.89
N PRO A 80 -24.54 -19.24 6.02
CA PRO A 80 -25.35 -18.03 6.12
C PRO A 80 -24.96 -17.00 5.04
N GLY A 81 -25.93 -16.33 4.45
CA GLY A 81 -25.71 -15.36 3.37
C GLY A 81 -24.78 -14.20 3.77
N ASP A 82 -24.81 -13.79 5.03
CA ASP A 82 -24.00 -12.69 5.56
C ASP A 82 -22.58 -13.09 5.99
N ASP A 83 -22.22 -14.40 6.01
CA ASP A 83 -20.86 -14.87 6.29
C ASP A 83 -19.98 -14.68 5.05
N VAL A 84 -19.30 -13.53 4.96
CA VAL A 84 -18.36 -13.23 3.87
C VAL A 84 -16.96 -13.68 4.24
N ARG A 85 -16.35 -14.48 3.37
CA ARG A 85 -14.95 -14.92 3.47
C ARG A 85 -14.15 -14.33 2.31
N ILE A 86 -13.14 -13.53 2.64
CA ILE A 86 -12.32 -12.83 1.65
C ILE A 86 -10.84 -13.20 1.78
N LEU A 87 -10.19 -13.39 0.65
CA LEU A 87 -8.75 -13.57 0.55
C LEU A 87 -8.15 -12.33 -0.13
N PHE A 88 -7.23 -11.68 0.55
CA PHE A 88 -6.36 -10.64 -0.02
C PHE A 88 -5.10 -11.31 -0.54
N TYR A 89 -4.72 -10.99 -1.78
CA TYR A 89 -3.50 -11.53 -2.38
C TYR A 89 -2.54 -10.39 -2.78
N SER A 90 -1.30 -10.48 -2.28
CA SER A 90 -0.21 -9.57 -2.64
C SER A 90 1.11 -10.33 -2.69
N ASP A 91 1.93 -10.11 -3.73
CA ASP A 91 3.25 -10.76 -3.84
C ASP A 91 4.26 -10.19 -2.85
N ASN A 92 4.13 -8.93 -2.46
CA ASN A 92 5.14 -8.14 -1.74
C ASN A 92 4.80 -8.00 -0.25
N LEU A 93 4.45 -9.09 0.42
CA LEU A 93 4.09 -9.05 1.83
C LEU A 93 5.29 -8.88 2.78
N ASP A 94 6.48 -9.24 2.32
CA ASP A 94 7.72 -9.15 3.12
C ASP A 94 8.38 -7.76 3.08
N GLU A 95 7.88 -6.88 2.22
CA GLU A 95 8.42 -5.54 2.03
C GLU A 95 7.85 -4.50 3.00
N THR A 96 8.67 -3.50 3.28
CA THR A 96 8.23 -2.29 4.02
C THR A 96 7.63 -1.29 3.02
N ASN A 97 6.47 -1.60 2.49
CA ASN A 97 5.75 -0.71 1.58
C ASN A 97 4.34 -0.41 2.06
N GLY A 98 3.72 0.62 1.50
CA GLY A 98 2.39 1.08 1.92
C GLY A 98 1.28 0.04 1.76
N ILE A 99 1.41 -0.93 0.83
CA ILE A 99 0.43 -2.01 0.62
C ILE A 99 0.57 -3.04 1.74
N ALA A 100 1.78 -3.56 1.95
CA ALA A 100 2.05 -4.56 2.97
C ALA A 100 1.72 -4.05 4.38
N ASN A 101 2.13 -2.81 4.70
CA ASN A 101 1.81 -2.18 5.98
C ASN A 101 0.29 -2.03 6.18
N ASN A 102 -0.44 -1.62 5.16
CA ASN A 102 -1.89 -1.53 5.25
C ASN A 102 -2.53 -2.90 5.51
N LEU A 103 -2.15 -3.94 4.76
CA LEU A 103 -2.70 -5.28 4.94
C LEU A 103 -2.38 -5.88 6.32
N ARG A 104 -1.16 -5.64 6.83
CA ARG A 104 -0.75 -6.06 8.19
C ARG A 104 -1.58 -5.42 9.29
N ASN A 105 -2.10 -4.22 9.07
CA ASN A 105 -2.97 -3.53 10.04
C ASN A 105 -4.45 -3.89 9.84
N VAL A 106 -4.93 -3.87 8.59
CA VAL A 106 -6.36 -4.06 8.27
C VAL A 106 -6.82 -5.49 8.53
N ILE A 107 -6.04 -6.51 8.16
CA ILE A 107 -6.49 -7.90 8.28
C ILE A 107 -6.67 -8.35 9.74
N PRO A 108 -5.72 -8.11 10.67
CA PRO A 108 -5.94 -8.38 12.09
C PRO A 108 -7.16 -7.66 12.66
N TYR A 109 -7.32 -6.37 12.31
CA TYR A 109 -8.48 -5.59 12.73
C TYR A 109 -9.80 -6.21 12.24
N MET A 110 -9.87 -6.57 10.95
CA MET A 110 -11.02 -7.27 10.37
C MET A 110 -11.34 -8.55 11.15
N ARG A 111 -10.34 -9.36 11.45
CA ARG A 111 -10.51 -10.62 12.18
C ARG A 111 -10.95 -10.43 13.63
N ALA A 112 -10.41 -9.43 14.32
CA ALA A 112 -10.85 -9.08 15.68
C ALA A 112 -12.34 -8.71 15.72
N HIS A 113 -12.88 -8.20 14.60
CA HIS A 113 -14.32 -7.88 14.45
C HIS A 113 -15.11 -8.97 13.73
N ASN A 114 -14.72 -10.24 13.89
CA ASN A 114 -15.40 -11.43 13.36
C ASN A 114 -15.50 -11.54 11.84
N MET A 115 -14.65 -10.81 11.11
CA MET A 115 -14.55 -10.91 9.66
C MET A 115 -13.61 -12.04 9.26
N LYS A 116 -14.03 -12.90 8.35
CA LYS A 116 -13.21 -14.02 7.85
C LYS A 116 -12.29 -13.54 6.73
N ALA A 117 -11.32 -12.70 7.07
CA ALA A 117 -10.31 -12.20 6.18
C ALA A 117 -9.04 -13.08 6.25
N PHE A 118 -8.47 -13.40 5.09
CA PHE A 118 -7.25 -14.16 4.93
C PHE A 118 -6.28 -13.37 4.05
N LEU A 119 -5.00 -13.54 4.29
CA LEU A 119 -3.94 -12.93 3.51
C LEU A 119 -3.10 -14.03 2.86
N ALA A 120 -2.81 -13.93 1.58
CA ALA A 120 -1.87 -14.80 0.92
C ALA A 120 -0.88 -14.02 0.07
N GLY A 121 0.34 -14.54 0.01
CA GLY A 121 1.40 -14.02 -0.84
C GLY A 121 2.40 -15.09 -1.20
N SER A 122 3.34 -14.75 -2.07
CA SER A 122 4.43 -15.65 -2.44
C SER A 122 5.61 -15.40 -1.50
N ALA A 123 6.15 -16.46 -0.89
CA ALA A 123 7.29 -16.35 0.02
C ALA A 123 8.57 -15.97 -0.72
N PHE A 124 9.21 -14.89 -0.30
CA PHE A 124 10.51 -14.46 -0.76
C PHE A 124 11.63 -15.32 -0.17
N ASN A 125 11.59 -15.54 1.14
CA ASN A 125 12.50 -16.40 1.88
C ASN A 125 11.71 -17.33 2.79
N THR A 126 12.31 -18.48 3.15
CA THR A 126 11.79 -19.44 4.12
C THR A 126 11.73 -18.91 5.56
N ARG A 127 12.02 -17.64 5.77
CA ARG A 127 11.80 -16.98 7.06
C ARG A 127 10.32 -16.70 7.21
N PRO A 128 9.68 -17.13 8.30
CA PRO A 128 8.33 -16.70 8.63
C PRO A 128 8.31 -15.17 8.58
N CYS A 129 7.33 -14.57 7.96
CA CYS A 129 7.10 -13.13 8.06
C CYS A 129 6.99 -12.80 9.55
N GLY A 130 8.03 -12.19 10.13
CA GLY A 130 8.32 -12.15 11.58
C GLY A 130 7.29 -11.46 12.48
N ALA A 131 6.13 -11.07 11.95
CA ALA A 131 5.00 -10.54 12.69
C ALA A 131 3.68 -11.26 12.34
N VAL A 132 3.69 -12.29 11.50
CA VAL A 132 2.47 -12.91 10.96
C VAL A 132 2.50 -14.44 11.16
N GLU A 133 2.90 -14.91 12.32
CA GLU A 133 2.66 -16.29 12.77
C GLU A 133 1.19 -16.58 13.11
N ASN A 134 0.28 -15.71 12.67
CA ASN A 134 -1.14 -15.89 12.87
C ASN A 134 -1.75 -16.71 11.72
N SER A 135 -2.66 -17.60 12.05
CA SER A 135 -3.38 -18.55 11.17
C SER A 135 -4.09 -17.95 9.93
N TYR A 136 -3.95 -16.65 9.67
CA TYR A 136 -4.61 -15.94 8.58
C TYR A 136 -3.68 -15.48 7.44
N CYS A 137 -2.36 -15.51 7.64
CA CYS A 137 -1.38 -15.20 6.57
C CYS A 137 -0.77 -16.50 6.04
N ILE A 138 -0.88 -16.70 4.74
CA ILE A 138 -0.49 -17.95 4.08
C ILE A 138 0.54 -17.63 3.01
N LEU A 139 1.77 -18.08 3.21
CA LEU A 139 2.83 -17.94 2.24
C LEU A 139 2.79 -19.12 1.27
N LEU A 140 2.66 -18.83 -0.02
CA LEU A 140 2.64 -19.82 -1.08
C LEU A 140 4.06 -20.07 -1.60
N PRO A 141 4.47 -21.36 -1.71
CA PRO A 141 5.75 -21.70 -2.34
C PRO A 141 5.81 -21.19 -3.78
N ARG A 142 6.86 -20.44 -4.07
CA ARG A 142 7.09 -19.88 -5.41
C ARG A 142 7.53 -20.94 -6.42
N LEU A 143 7.09 -20.78 -7.65
CA LEU A 143 7.60 -21.49 -8.83
C LEU A 143 8.80 -20.75 -9.39
N PHE A 144 8.70 -19.43 -9.46
CA PHE A 144 9.68 -18.52 -10.04
C PHE A 144 9.60 -17.16 -9.34
N SER A 145 10.74 -16.43 -9.32
CA SER A 145 10.78 -15.02 -8.92
C SER A 145 11.75 -14.24 -9.82
N MET A 146 11.48 -12.95 -9.96
CA MET A 146 12.31 -12.00 -10.69
C MET A 146 12.39 -10.69 -9.90
N GLU A 147 13.53 -10.01 -9.96
CA GLU A 147 13.67 -8.67 -9.35
C GLU A 147 12.73 -7.68 -10.04
N GLN A 148 12.12 -6.85 -9.25
CA GLN A 148 11.25 -5.78 -9.76
C GLN A 148 12.11 -4.61 -10.21
N LEU A 149 11.99 -4.23 -11.49
CA LEU A 149 12.70 -3.09 -12.04
C LEU A 149 12.36 -1.80 -11.28
N GLY A 150 13.40 -1.10 -10.81
CA GLY A 150 13.27 0.18 -10.11
C GLY A 150 12.98 0.11 -8.61
N TYR A 151 12.89 -1.09 -8.04
CA TYR A 151 12.76 -1.30 -6.60
C TYR A 151 13.88 -2.22 -6.10
N ALA A 152 14.87 -1.65 -5.43
CA ALA A 152 15.89 -2.45 -4.77
C ALA A 152 15.25 -3.37 -3.73
N ASN A 153 15.60 -4.67 -3.75
CA ASN A 153 15.10 -5.71 -2.85
C ASN A 153 13.62 -6.07 -2.98
N SER A 154 12.95 -5.72 -4.08
CA SER A 154 11.59 -6.16 -4.39
C SER A 154 11.60 -7.23 -5.48
N GLU A 155 10.91 -8.36 -5.25
CA GLU A 155 10.76 -9.44 -6.22
C GLU A 155 9.29 -9.67 -6.59
N LEU A 156 9.06 -9.85 -7.88
CA LEU A 156 7.80 -10.40 -8.38
C LEU A 156 7.88 -11.92 -8.39
N ALA A 157 6.93 -12.59 -7.75
CA ALA A 157 6.94 -14.03 -7.62
C ALA A 157 5.70 -14.69 -8.24
N ILE A 158 5.88 -15.87 -8.81
CA ILE A 158 4.77 -16.70 -9.31
C ILE A 158 4.65 -17.91 -8.37
N PRO A 159 3.53 -18.10 -7.68
CA PRO A 159 3.32 -19.24 -6.81
C PRO A 159 3.11 -20.55 -7.62
N ARG A 160 3.34 -21.69 -6.99
CA ARG A 160 2.99 -22.98 -7.58
C ARG A 160 1.48 -23.19 -7.60
N VAL A 161 0.92 -23.71 -8.68
CA VAL A 161 -0.54 -23.94 -8.85
C VAL A 161 -1.10 -24.89 -7.78
N GLY A 162 -0.40 -25.99 -7.46
CA GLY A 162 -0.88 -26.95 -6.44
C GLY A 162 -1.13 -26.35 -5.06
N PRO A 163 -0.19 -25.55 -4.49
CA PRO A 163 -0.42 -24.78 -3.26
C PRO A 163 -1.60 -23.82 -3.34
N VAL A 164 -1.78 -23.11 -4.46
CA VAL A 164 -2.97 -22.23 -4.67
C VAL A 164 -4.26 -23.05 -4.58
N LEU A 165 -4.33 -24.21 -5.22
CA LEU A 165 -5.50 -25.10 -5.13
C LEU A 165 -5.78 -25.59 -3.70
N ARG A 166 -4.72 -25.95 -2.97
CA ARG A 166 -4.85 -26.37 -1.56
C ARG A 166 -5.34 -25.24 -0.68
N LEU A 167 -4.82 -24.02 -0.90
CA LEU A 167 -5.27 -22.80 -0.21
C LEU A 167 -6.78 -22.61 -0.40
N LEU A 168 -7.24 -22.57 -1.65
CA LEU A 168 -8.65 -22.32 -1.98
C LEU A 168 -9.59 -23.44 -1.48
N LYS A 169 -9.09 -24.68 -1.38
CA LYS A 169 -9.85 -25.80 -0.80
C LYS A 169 -9.92 -25.71 0.72
N ARG A 170 -8.80 -25.38 1.38
CA ARG A 170 -8.73 -25.29 2.85
C ARG A 170 -9.50 -24.09 3.41
N TYR A 171 -9.46 -23.00 2.69
CA TYR A 171 -10.16 -21.76 3.04
C TYR A 171 -11.17 -21.43 1.93
N PRO A 172 -12.39 -21.95 2.02
CA PRO A 172 -13.42 -21.78 0.98
C PRO A 172 -13.94 -20.34 1.00
N VAL A 173 -13.20 -19.44 0.34
CA VAL A 173 -13.51 -18.01 0.25
C VAL A 173 -14.57 -17.70 -0.79
N ASP A 174 -15.28 -16.61 -0.59
CA ASP A 174 -16.30 -16.10 -1.51
C ASP A 174 -15.69 -15.08 -2.48
N LEU A 175 -14.76 -14.28 -1.99
CA LEU A 175 -14.16 -13.17 -2.70
C LEU A 175 -12.64 -13.28 -2.65
N ILE A 176 -11.98 -12.86 -3.73
CA ILE A 176 -10.53 -12.63 -3.75
C ILE A 176 -10.28 -11.22 -4.21
N GLU A 177 -9.56 -10.45 -3.39
CA GLU A 177 -9.04 -9.13 -3.73
C GLU A 177 -7.58 -9.26 -4.14
N LEU A 178 -7.25 -8.74 -5.34
CA LEU A 178 -5.89 -8.68 -5.87
C LEU A 178 -5.33 -7.28 -5.68
N GLU A 179 -4.28 -7.16 -4.89
CA GLU A 179 -3.70 -5.88 -4.48
C GLU A 179 -2.80 -5.24 -5.54
N THR A 180 -2.20 -6.08 -6.38
CA THR A 180 -1.27 -5.66 -7.44
C THR A 180 -1.48 -6.49 -8.70
N PRO A 181 -1.24 -5.95 -9.92
CA PRO A 181 -1.35 -6.70 -11.17
C PRO A 181 -0.09 -7.55 -11.46
N SER A 182 0.46 -8.18 -10.42
CA SER A 182 1.68 -8.99 -10.47
C SER A 182 1.48 -10.32 -11.21
N PRO A 183 2.54 -10.97 -11.67
CA PRO A 183 2.45 -12.29 -12.30
C PRO A 183 1.77 -13.34 -11.41
N GLY A 184 1.99 -13.29 -10.10
CA GLY A 184 1.31 -14.16 -9.13
C GLY A 184 -0.18 -13.87 -9.05
N ALA A 185 -0.58 -12.60 -9.07
CA ALA A 185 -1.99 -12.20 -9.09
C ALA A 185 -2.71 -12.68 -10.36
N TRP A 186 -2.06 -12.66 -11.52
CA TRP A 186 -2.61 -13.24 -12.75
C TRP A 186 -2.89 -14.74 -12.61
N LEU A 187 -1.95 -15.50 -12.03
CA LEU A 187 -2.13 -16.94 -11.77
C LEU A 187 -3.29 -17.19 -10.81
N VAL A 188 -3.33 -16.47 -9.69
CA VAL A 188 -4.39 -16.60 -8.68
C VAL A 188 -5.75 -16.21 -9.29
N CYS A 189 -5.80 -15.14 -10.08
CA CYS A 189 -7.00 -14.72 -10.79
C CYS A 189 -7.54 -15.84 -11.70
N PHE A 190 -6.69 -16.46 -12.50
CA PHE A 190 -7.09 -17.55 -13.38
C PHE A 190 -7.62 -18.74 -12.59
N CYS A 191 -6.87 -19.22 -11.59
CA CYS A 191 -7.31 -20.32 -10.72
C CYS A 191 -8.64 -20.04 -10.06
N ALA A 192 -8.81 -18.83 -9.53
CA ALA A 192 -10.04 -18.42 -8.85
C ALA A 192 -11.25 -18.38 -9.79
N LYS A 193 -11.08 -17.82 -10.99
CA LYS A 193 -12.17 -17.76 -12.00
C LYS A 193 -12.63 -19.14 -12.45
N VAL A 194 -11.69 -20.04 -12.76
CA VAL A 194 -12.03 -21.42 -13.11
C VAL A 194 -12.72 -22.14 -11.95
N ALA A 195 -12.27 -21.89 -10.71
CA ALA A 195 -12.90 -22.39 -9.49
C ALA A 195 -14.26 -21.70 -9.15
N GLY A 196 -14.69 -20.71 -9.93
CA GLY A 196 -15.97 -20.02 -9.73
C GLY A 196 -15.98 -19.10 -8.50
N ILE A 197 -14.82 -18.52 -8.16
CA ILE A 197 -14.69 -17.52 -7.10
C ILE A 197 -14.74 -16.13 -7.73
N LYS A 198 -15.48 -15.20 -7.10
CA LYS A 198 -15.51 -13.82 -7.53
C LYS A 198 -14.17 -13.16 -7.22
N VAL A 199 -13.52 -12.62 -8.27
CA VAL A 199 -12.27 -11.88 -8.16
C VAL A 199 -12.54 -10.41 -8.47
N PHE A 200 -11.94 -9.54 -7.68
CA PHE A 200 -11.87 -8.11 -7.94
C PHE A 200 -10.47 -7.59 -7.58
N SER A 201 -10.16 -6.38 -7.93
CA SER A 201 -8.82 -5.84 -7.74
C SER A 201 -8.82 -4.45 -7.14
N HIS A 202 -7.70 -4.08 -6.56
CA HIS A 202 -7.41 -2.73 -6.10
C HIS A 202 -6.36 -2.07 -7.00
N TYR A 203 -6.56 -0.81 -7.38
CA TYR A 203 -5.57 -0.02 -8.11
C TYR A 203 -4.65 0.67 -7.11
N ARG A 204 -3.57 0.01 -6.71
CA ARG A 204 -2.63 0.52 -5.69
C ARG A 204 -1.46 1.28 -6.29
N THR A 205 -1.12 1.00 -7.53
CA THR A 205 0.07 1.54 -8.20
C THR A 205 -0.24 1.83 -9.66
N ASP A 206 0.12 3.01 -10.13
CA ASP A 206 0.05 3.37 -11.55
C ASP A 206 1.24 2.78 -12.31
N VAL A 207 1.17 1.47 -12.57
CA VAL A 207 2.22 0.72 -13.25
C VAL A 207 2.56 1.28 -14.63
N PRO A 208 1.59 1.71 -15.48
CA PRO A 208 1.90 2.33 -16.76
C PRO A 208 2.77 3.58 -16.64
N THR A 209 2.39 4.54 -15.80
CA THR A 209 3.15 5.77 -15.58
C THR A 209 4.52 5.47 -14.99
N TYR A 210 4.59 4.53 -14.05
CA TYR A 210 5.86 4.07 -13.48
C TYR A 210 6.79 3.48 -14.56
N THR A 211 6.26 2.65 -15.45
CA THR A 211 7.02 2.09 -16.58
C THR A 211 7.54 3.19 -17.50
N ARG A 212 6.74 4.21 -17.77
CA ARG A 212 7.15 5.35 -18.60
C ARG A 212 8.34 6.12 -18.00
N THR A 213 8.38 6.22 -16.66
CA THR A 213 9.46 6.91 -15.93
C THR A 213 10.76 6.08 -15.93
N LEU A 214 10.64 4.76 -15.74
CA LEU A 214 11.81 3.86 -15.63
C LEU A 214 12.35 3.40 -16.98
N VAL A 215 11.49 3.25 -18.00
CA VAL A 215 11.87 2.68 -19.30
C VAL A 215 11.61 3.69 -20.40
N LYS A 216 12.70 4.16 -21.05
CA LYS A 216 12.60 5.15 -22.16
C LYS A 216 11.90 4.63 -23.42
N ALA A 217 11.68 3.32 -23.55
CA ALA A 217 11.09 2.69 -24.73
C ALA A 217 9.58 2.86 -24.74
N LYS A 218 9.04 3.68 -25.63
CA LYS A 218 7.60 3.97 -25.76
C LYS A 218 6.74 2.71 -25.97
N TRP A 219 7.23 1.71 -26.71
CA TRP A 219 6.48 0.45 -26.95
C TRP A 219 6.23 -0.32 -25.66
N MET A 220 7.14 -0.28 -24.69
CA MET A 220 6.99 -0.94 -23.40
C MET A 220 5.83 -0.34 -22.60
N TYR A 221 5.68 0.99 -22.62
CA TYR A 221 4.53 1.67 -22.02
C TYR A 221 3.19 1.16 -22.59
N TYR A 222 3.08 1.10 -23.93
CA TYR A 222 1.85 0.61 -24.57
C TYR A 222 1.58 -0.87 -24.31
N PHE A 223 2.63 -1.68 -24.25
CA PHE A 223 2.53 -3.10 -23.91
C PHE A 223 2.03 -3.28 -22.47
N VAL A 224 2.62 -2.59 -21.50
CA VAL A 224 2.17 -2.61 -20.10
C VAL A 224 0.75 -2.09 -19.97
N LEU A 225 0.41 -0.99 -20.65
CA LEU A 225 -0.94 -0.45 -20.67
C LEU A 225 -1.96 -1.48 -21.20
N TRP A 226 -1.60 -2.22 -22.25
CA TRP A 226 -2.44 -3.29 -22.82
C TRP A 226 -2.62 -4.44 -21.82
N LEU A 227 -1.54 -4.89 -21.16
CA LEU A 227 -1.64 -5.90 -20.11
C LEU A 227 -2.55 -5.43 -18.95
N MET A 228 -2.42 -4.18 -18.52
CA MET A 228 -3.25 -3.63 -17.45
C MET A 228 -4.73 -3.56 -17.86
N LYS A 229 -5.04 -3.20 -19.11
CA LYS A 229 -6.42 -3.26 -19.63
C LYS A 229 -7.02 -4.65 -19.53
N ILE A 230 -6.26 -5.69 -19.89
CA ILE A 230 -6.71 -7.08 -19.76
C ILE A 230 -6.92 -7.44 -18.29
N PHE A 231 -5.93 -7.17 -17.43
CA PHE A 231 -6.00 -7.50 -16.01
C PHE A 231 -7.22 -6.87 -15.33
N TYR A 232 -7.34 -5.55 -15.40
CA TYR A 232 -8.46 -4.84 -14.79
C TYR A 232 -9.79 -5.13 -15.50
N GLY A 233 -9.75 -5.48 -16.78
CA GLY A 233 -10.91 -6.00 -17.51
C GLY A 233 -11.43 -7.33 -16.95
N MET A 234 -10.54 -8.21 -16.51
CA MET A 234 -10.88 -9.52 -15.94
C MET A 234 -11.23 -9.45 -14.44
N THR A 235 -10.74 -8.47 -13.70
CA THR A 235 -10.84 -8.38 -12.24
C THR A 235 -11.81 -7.28 -11.78
N LYS A 236 -12.91 -7.10 -12.52
CA LYS A 236 -13.97 -6.15 -12.16
C LYS A 236 -14.84 -6.66 -11.00
N PRO A 237 -15.32 -5.75 -10.14
CA PRO A 237 -15.05 -4.32 -10.08
C PRO A 237 -13.61 -4.02 -9.66
N VAL A 238 -13.16 -2.78 -9.92
CA VAL A 238 -11.84 -2.29 -9.51
C VAL A 238 -12.02 -1.23 -8.43
N VAL A 239 -11.36 -1.40 -7.30
CA VAL A 239 -11.32 -0.41 -6.23
C VAL A 239 -10.23 0.60 -6.53
N SER A 240 -10.58 1.89 -6.56
CA SER A 240 -9.65 3.00 -6.71
C SER A 240 -9.39 3.67 -5.35
N PRO A 241 -8.16 4.12 -5.08
CA PRO A 241 -7.85 4.84 -3.84
C PRO A 241 -8.40 6.28 -3.84
N CYS A 242 -8.56 6.91 -5.02
CA CYS A 242 -9.00 8.30 -5.17
C CYS A 242 -9.68 8.54 -6.53
N ARG A 243 -10.17 9.77 -6.74
CA ARG A 243 -10.89 10.17 -7.98
C ARG A 243 -9.98 10.17 -9.19
N ASP A 244 -8.78 10.74 -9.12
CA ASP A 244 -7.84 10.79 -10.25
C ASP A 244 -7.54 9.39 -10.81
N TYR A 245 -7.30 8.44 -9.92
CA TYR A 245 -7.03 7.06 -10.34
C TYR A 245 -8.31 6.34 -10.82
N ALA A 246 -9.47 6.73 -10.35
CA ALA A 246 -10.75 6.28 -10.93
C ALA A 246 -10.91 6.79 -12.36
N ASP A 247 -10.50 8.02 -12.64
CA ASP A 247 -10.52 8.60 -13.98
C ASP A 247 -9.48 7.93 -14.91
N ILE A 248 -8.30 7.61 -14.42
CA ILE A 248 -7.31 6.80 -15.17
C ILE A 248 -7.88 5.42 -15.51
N LEU A 249 -8.52 4.74 -14.55
CA LEU A 249 -9.16 3.44 -14.77
C LEU A 249 -10.23 3.51 -15.87
N THR A 250 -11.03 4.57 -15.90
CA THR A 250 -12.11 4.73 -16.89
C THR A 250 -11.59 5.22 -18.24
N SER A 251 -10.76 6.24 -18.25
CA SER A 251 -10.29 6.90 -19.48
C SER A 251 -9.20 6.11 -20.20
N GLN A 252 -8.17 5.65 -19.48
CA GLN A 252 -7.02 4.98 -20.08
C GLN A 252 -7.18 3.45 -20.09
N LEU A 253 -7.61 2.85 -18.97
CA LEU A 253 -7.72 1.40 -18.82
C LEU A 253 -9.07 0.85 -19.30
N LYS A 254 -10.03 1.72 -19.66
CA LYS A 254 -11.34 1.35 -20.23
C LYS A 254 -12.18 0.46 -19.29
N VAL A 255 -12.00 0.62 -17.97
CA VAL A 255 -12.90 0.00 -17.00
C VAL A 255 -14.22 0.78 -16.98
N PRO A 256 -15.39 0.16 -17.14
CA PRO A 256 -16.66 0.87 -17.09
C PRO A 256 -16.84 1.62 -15.76
N LYS A 257 -17.35 2.86 -15.81
CA LYS A 257 -17.49 3.73 -14.62
C LYS A 257 -18.29 3.06 -13.48
N ASN A 258 -19.34 2.31 -13.80
CA ASN A 258 -20.12 1.55 -12.82
C ASN A 258 -19.35 0.37 -12.18
N GLN A 259 -18.20 -0.01 -12.73
CA GLN A 259 -17.30 -1.05 -12.22
C GLN A 259 -16.06 -0.49 -11.52
N VAL A 260 -15.99 0.83 -11.35
CA VAL A 260 -14.97 1.50 -10.51
C VAL A 260 -15.61 1.92 -9.19
N LYS A 261 -14.98 1.58 -8.07
CA LYS A 261 -15.45 1.92 -6.73
C LYS A 261 -14.35 2.61 -5.95
N ILE A 262 -14.65 3.76 -5.36
CA ILE A 262 -13.75 4.42 -4.41
C ILE A 262 -14.13 3.94 -3.02
N LEU A 263 -13.16 3.38 -2.29
CA LEU A 263 -13.32 2.96 -0.90
C LEU A 263 -12.26 3.64 -0.03
N PRO A 264 -12.63 4.11 1.16
CA PRO A 264 -11.66 4.71 2.06
C PRO A 264 -10.66 3.67 2.54
N ARG A 265 -9.40 4.09 2.67
CA ARG A 265 -8.32 3.27 3.22
C ARG A 265 -8.24 3.45 4.73
N GLY A 266 -8.27 2.36 5.50
CA GLY A 266 -8.09 2.39 6.93
C GLY A 266 -6.64 2.58 7.35
N LEU A 267 -6.41 3.49 8.29
CA LEU A 267 -5.11 3.74 8.91
C LEU A 267 -5.23 3.63 10.43
N PRO A 268 -4.18 3.18 11.13
CA PRO A 268 -4.12 3.13 12.58
C PRO A 268 -3.86 4.54 13.12
N LEU A 269 -4.92 5.36 13.16
CA LEU A 269 -4.84 6.78 13.54
C LEU A 269 -4.89 7.02 15.06
N GLU A 270 -4.99 5.98 15.87
CA GLU A 270 -5.13 6.08 17.34
C GLU A 270 -3.95 6.79 18.00
N LYS A 271 -2.78 6.79 17.34
CA LYS A 271 -1.57 7.46 17.82
C LYS A 271 -1.46 8.93 17.38
N PHE A 272 -2.27 9.34 16.43
CA PHE A 272 -2.23 10.68 15.85
C PHE A 272 -3.38 11.51 16.44
N SER A 273 -3.04 12.45 17.32
CA SER A 273 -4.01 13.31 17.99
C SER A 273 -3.50 14.75 18.04
N PRO A 274 -4.40 15.74 17.92
CA PRO A 274 -4.06 17.15 18.16
C PRO A 274 -3.50 17.41 19.57
N ASP A 275 -3.82 16.55 20.56
CA ASP A 275 -3.37 16.66 21.95
C ASP A 275 -1.86 16.40 22.13
N LEU A 276 -1.18 15.93 21.09
CA LEU A 276 0.27 15.74 21.11
C LEU A 276 1.06 17.02 20.89
N ARG A 277 0.39 18.11 20.51
CA ARG A 277 1.02 19.40 20.22
C ARG A 277 1.63 20.01 21.48
N GLY A 278 2.83 20.61 21.32
CA GLY A 278 3.50 21.33 22.39
C GLY A 278 4.27 20.45 23.37
N LYS A 279 4.57 19.20 23.02
CA LYS A 279 5.35 18.30 23.89
C LYS A 279 6.87 18.45 23.77
N GLY A 280 7.35 19.44 23.01
CA GLY A 280 8.77 19.76 22.91
C GLY A 280 9.59 18.74 22.11
N VAL A 281 8.97 17.97 21.23
CA VAL A 281 9.68 16.98 20.40
C VAL A 281 10.40 17.65 19.24
N TRP A 282 9.84 18.72 18.72
CA TRP A 282 10.45 19.49 17.62
C TRP A 282 11.83 20.06 17.99
N GLU A 283 11.95 20.60 19.22
CA GLU A 283 13.15 21.22 19.73
C GLU A 283 14.32 20.26 19.86
N GLN A 284 14.07 18.98 20.00
CA GLN A 284 15.12 17.94 20.01
C GLN A 284 15.89 17.83 18.69
N PHE A 285 15.29 18.31 17.59
CA PHE A 285 15.86 18.18 16.26
C PHE A 285 16.31 19.51 15.64
N ASN A 286 15.79 20.65 16.11
CA ASN A 286 16.23 21.97 15.61
C ASN A 286 17.35 22.60 16.43
N GLY A 287 17.77 21.95 17.53
CA GLY A 287 18.84 22.42 18.39
C GLY A 287 18.53 23.66 19.20
N THR A 288 17.25 24.05 19.30
CA THR A 288 16.83 25.22 20.06
C THR A 288 16.60 24.84 21.51
N GLU A 289 17.31 25.49 22.44
CA GLU A 289 16.98 25.40 23.85
C GLU A 289 15.63 26.09 24.11
N VAL A 290 14.70 25.36 24.69
CA VAL A 290 13.39 25.93 25.06
C VAL A 290 13.59 26.88 26.24
N SER A 291 13.59 28.18 25.97
CA SER A 291 13.56 29.22 27.03
C SER A 291 12.24 29.98 26.95
N ALA A 292 11.82 30.54 28.08
CA ALA A 292 10.59 31.33 28.13
C ALA A 292 10.61 32.61 27.23
N GLN A 293 11.77 32.95 26.69
CA GLN A 293 12.01 34.09 25.81
C GLN A 293 12.14 33.74 24.33
N THR A 294 12.19 32.44 23.97
CA THR A 294 12.35 32.01 22.58
C THR A 294 11.03 32.17 21.84
N VAL A 295 10.97 33.11 20.91
CA VAL A 295 9.79 33.24 20.01
C VAL A 295 9.71 32.00 19.12
N ARG A 296 8.61 31.29 19.21
CA ARG A 296 8.39 30.10 18.40
C ARG A 296 8.20 30.49 16.92
N LYS A 297 9.00 29.92 16.05
CA LYS A 297 8.86 30.07 14.61
C LYS A 297 7.64 29.33 14.06
N VAL A 298 7.17 29.75 12.90
CA VAL A 298 6.15 28.97 12.14
C VAL A 298 6.78 27.71 11.57
N ARG A 299 6.22 26.56 11.88
CA ARG A 299 6.79 25.24 11.64
C ARG A 299 6.16 24.56 10.44
N PHE A 300 6.95 24.34 9.45
CA PHE A 300 6.59 23.54 8.28
C PHE A 300 7.30 22.19 8.33
N SER A 301 6.66 21.13 7.87
CA SER A 301 7.30 19.82 7.81
C SER A 301 7.06 19.12 6.49
N PHE A 302 8.05 18.34 6.05
CA PHE A 302 7.90 17.26 5.09
C PHE A 302 8.23 15.95 5.82
N ILE A 303 7.30 15.00 5.80
CA ILE A 303 7.47 13.70 6.46
C ILE A 303 7.18 12.60 5.46
N GLY A 304 8.16 11.70 5.26
CA GLY A 304 8.01 10.59 4.33
C GLY A 304 9.33 10.12 3.74
N ARG A 305 9.26 9.24 2.74
CA ARG A 305 10.48 8.80 2.04
C ARG A 305 11.12 9.96 1.27
N ILE A 306 12.40 10.20 1.52
CA ILE A 306 13.14 11.30 0.90
C ILE A 306 13.72 10.83 -0.44
N SER A 307 12.98 11.11 -1.51
CA SER A 307 13.28 10.65 -2.87
C SER A 307 12.75 11.60 -3.93
N LYS A 308 13.36 11.60 -5.13
CA LYS A 308 13.03 12.57 -6.21
C LYS A 308 11.57 12.50 -6.68
N GLU A 309 10.94 11.32 -6.65
CA GLU A 309 9.54 11.15 -7.02
C GLU A 309 8.56 11.91 -6.09
N LYS A 310 9.04 12.36 -4.92
CA LYS A 310 8.26 13.23 -4.02
C LYS A 310 8.36 14.71 -4.38
N ASN A 311 9.02 15.03 -5.48
CA ASN A 311 9.17 16.38 -5.99
C ASN A 311 9.88 17.35 -5.02
N LEU A 312 10.84 16.82 -4.24
CA LEU A 312 11.53 17.59 -3.20
C LEU A 312 12.47 18.63 -3.76
N GLU A 313 12.99 18.46 -4.98
CA GLU A 313 13.78 19.49 -5.65
C GLU A 313 12.97 20.78 -5.87
N PHE A 314 11.71 20.63 -6.27
CA PHE A 314 10.77 21.75 -6.38
C PHE A 314 10.55 22.41 -5.02
N LEU A 315 10.25 21.62 -3.97
CA LEU A 315 10.03 22.14 -2.61
C LEU A 315 11.26 22.88 -2.08
N ASN A 316 12.45 22.33 -2.29
CA ASN A 316 13.71 22.96 -1.86
C ASN A 316 13.90 24.36 -2.47
N ASN A 317 13.63 24.49 -3.78
CA ASN A 317 13.75 25.77 -4.48
C ASN A 317 12.71 26.81 -3.99
N VAL A 318 11.48 26.37 -3.78
CA VAL A 318 10.41 27.22 -3.22
C VAL A 318 10.77 27.65 -1.80
N TRP A 319 11.15 26.69 -0.93
CA TRP A 319 11.51 26.99 0.46
C TRP A 319 12.67 27.98 0.57
N LYS A 320 13.72 27.80 -0.21
CA LYS A 320 14.89 28.70 -0.18
C LYS A 320 14.52 30.15 -0.50
N LYS A 321 13.57 30.36 -1.43
CA LYS A 321 13.09 31.71 -1.78
C LYS A 321 12.17 32.29 -0.69
N PHE A 322 11.35 31.46 -0.08
CA PHE A 322 10.45 31.87 1.00
C PHE A 322 11.24 32.22 2.27
N ALA A 323 12.09 31.32 2.76
CA ALA A 323 12.87 31.53 3.97
C ALA A 323 13.90 32.71 3.85
N ALA A 324 14.35 33.05 2.63
CA ALA A 324 15.19 34.24 2.44
C ALA A 324 14.51 35.56 2.76
N LYS A 325 13.17 35.59 2.90
CA LYS A 325 12.39 36.77 3.24
C LYS A 325 11.92 36.78 4.71
N HIS A 326 12.03 35.64 5.39
CA HIS A 326 11.43 35.42 6.72
C HIS A 326 12.41 34.69 7.65
N ASP A 327 12.68 35.26 8.82
CA ASP A 327 13.53 34.66 9.86
C ASP A 327 12.73 33.89 10.92
N ASP A 328 11.42 34.01 10.87
CA ASP A 328 10.44 33.43 11.79
C ASP A 328 9.80 32.13 11.28
N VAL A 329 10.41 31.48 10.29
CA VAL A 329 9.94 30.20 9.71
C VAL A 329 11.00 29.12 9.85
N GLU A 330 10.57 27.87 9.92
CA GLU A 330 11.46 26.69 9.90
C GLU A 330 10.80 25.48 9.20
N LEU A 331 11.61 24.69 8.50
CA LEU A 331 11.21 23.48 7.80
C LEU A 331 11.94 22.28 8.36
N MET A 332 11.20 21.23 8.74
CA MET A 332 11.78 19.97 9.16
C MET A 332 11.52 18.86 8.14
N TYR A 333 12.60 18.20 7.70
CA TYR A 333 12.55 16.97 6.94
C TYR A 333 12.60 15.76 7.88
N VAL A 334 11.56 14.90 7.84
CA VAL A 334 11.51 13.66 8.63
C VAL A 334 11.42 12.49 7.69
N GLY A 335 12.36 11.56 7.79
CA GLY A 335 12.41 10.35 6.99
C GLY A 335 13.79 10.01 6.49
N TYR A 336 13.83 8.98 5.65
CA TYR A 336 15.04 8.46 5.04
C TYR A 336 14.85 8.23 3.54
N GLY A 337 15.93 8.30 2.79
CA GLY A 337 15.94 8.00 1.36
C GLY A 337 17.23 8.45 0.68
N TRP A 338 17.44 7.93 -0.52
CA TRP A 338 18.67 8.16 -1.28
C TRP A 338 18.91 9.62 -1.69
N TYR A 339 17.88 10.46 -1.63
CA TYR A 339 17.97 11.89 -1.96
C TYR A 339 18.31 12.79 -0.76
N LEU A 340 18.39 12.22 0.47
CA LEU A 340 18.61 12.98 1.71
C LEU A 340 19.92 13.77 1.71
N GLU A 341 21.01 13.14 1.31
CA GLU A 341 22.33 13.79 1.33
C GLU A 341 22.45 14.95 0.30
N GLU A 342 21.73 14.84 -0.84
CA GLU A 342 21.63 15.94 -1.80
C GLU A 342 20.87 17.13 -1.19
N ILE A 343 19.79 16.89 -0.43
CA ILE A 343 19.03 17.96 0.25
C ILE A 343 19.86 18.60 1.35
N LYS A 344 20.55 17.83 2.17
CA LYS A 344 21.44 18.37 3.22
C LYS A 344 22.50 19.29 2.62
N LYS A 345 23.12 18.86 1.52
CA LYS A 345 24.10 19.68 0.80
C LYS A 345 23.48 20.95 0.21
N PHE A 346 22.24 20.88 -0.29
CA PHE A 346 21.53 22.04 -0.85
C PHE A 346 21.26 23.12 0.20
N PHE A 347 21.00 22.73 1.45
CA PHE A 347 20.72 23.60 2.59
C PHE A 347 21.90 23.74 3.57
N GLU A 348 23.11 23.42 3.14
CA GLU A 348 24.29 23.56 4.01
C GLU A 348 24.44 25.00 4.51
N GLY A 349 24.47 25.17 5.83
CA GLY A 349 24.55 26.51 6.48
C GLY A 349 23.20 27.24 6.60
N ASP A 350 22.08 26.66 6.15
CA ASP A 350 20.76 27.27 6.27
C ASP A 350 20.11 26.88 7.61
N SER A 351 19.99 27.84 8.52
CA SER A 351 19.43 27.62 9.87
C SER A 351 17.89 27.50 9.88
N SER A 352 17.22 27.68 8.75
CA SER A 352 15.77 27.50 8.63
C SER A 352 15.37 26.05 8.34
N VAL A 353 16.33 25.15 8.08
CA VAL A 353 16.04 23.76 7.67
C VAL A 353 16.69 22.75 8.60
N HIS A 354 15.89 21.81 9.07
CA HIS A 354 16.28 20.79 10.04
C HIS A 354 15.99 19.39 9.52
N PHE A 355 16.71 18.39 10.04
CA PHE A 355 16.62 16.99 9.62
C PHE A 355 16.48 16.08 10.84
N ALA A 356 15.31 15.46 11.03
CA ALA A 356 15.07 14.54 12.14
C ALA A 356 15.43 13.08 11.85
N GLY A 357 15.82 12.76 10.59
CA GLY A 357 16.04 11.36 10.20
C GLY A 357 14.75 10.54 10.15
N GLU A 358 14.88 9.23 10.13
CA GLU A 358 13.72 8.32 10.15
C GLU A 358 13.13 8.25 11.57
N GLN A 359 11.87 8.60 11.71
CA GLN A 359 11.15 8.58 12.97
C GLN A 359 9.92 7.67 12.90
N GLY A 360 9.49 7.14 14.05
CA GLY A 360 8.33 6.28 14.16
C GLY A 360 7.61 6.44 15.51
N GLY A 361 6.49 5.74 15.66
CA GLY A 361 5.75 5.72 16.92
C GLY A 361 5.29 7.10 17.40
N ASP A 362 5.47 7.38 18.68
CA ASP A 362 4.98 8.58 19.33
C ASP A 362 5.80 9.83 18.95
N THR A 363 7.09 9.67 18.67
CA THR A 363 7.96 10.76 18.17
C THR A 363 7.46 11.28 16.83
N LEU A 364 7.15 10.38 15.90
CA LEU A 364 6.59 10.75 14.60
C LEU A 364 5.26 11.49 14.74
N ALA A 365 4.36 10.96 15.57
CA ALA A 365 3.05 11.57 15.80
C ALA A 365 3.18 12.97 16.43
N SER A 366 4.13 13.15 17.35
CA SER A 366 4.39 14.45 17.98
C SER A 366 5.01 15.45 16.99
N LEU A 367 5.90 15.01 16.09
CA LEU A 367 6.46 15.86 15.04
C LEU A 367 5.38 16.37 14.08
N TYR A 368 4.41 15.52 13.72
CA TYR A 368 3.25 15.99 12.97
C TYR A 368 2.45 17.02 13.76
N ALA A 369 2.12 16.73 15.02
CA ALA A 369 1.31 17.61 15.86
C ALA A 369 1.98 18.97 16.14
N ASP A 370 3.31 19.00 16.27
CA ASP A 370 4.12 20.20 16.50
C ASP A 370 4.35 21.02 15.21
N SER A 371 4.08 20.44 14.04
CA SER A 371 4.05 21.17 12.77
C SER A 371 2.83 22.12 12.73
N ASP A 372 3.02 23.31 12.16
CA ASP A 372 1.91 24.20 11.87
C ASP A 372 1.28 23.89 10.51
N PHE A 373 2.12 23.52 9.53
CA PHE A 373 1.68 23.10 8.22
C PHE A 373 2.54 21.94 7.69
N PHE A 374 1.89 21.03 7.00
CA PHE A 374 2.54 19.88 6.37
C PHE A 374 2.66 20.10 4.86
N LEU A 375 3.88 19.98 4.30
CA LEU A 375 4.17 20.23 2.89
C LEU A 375 4.31 18.91 2.13
N PHE A 376 3.51 18.69 1.07
CA PHE A 376 3.56 17.44 0.31
C PHE A 376 3.39 17.67 -1.20
N PRO A 377 4.45 18.07 -1.92
CA PRO A 377 4.42 18.39 -3.35
C PRO A 377 4.44 17.16 -4.26
N SER A 378 4.20 15.95 -3.71
CA SER A 378 4.26 14.71 -4.48
C SER A 378 3.21 14.64 -5.58
N VAL A 379 3.61 14.21 -6.78
CA VAL A 379 2.75 14.02 -7.95
C VAL A 379 2.50 12.53 -8.27
N THR A 380 3.00 11.62 -7.44
CA THR A 380 2.98 10.17 -7.72
C THR A 380 2.22 9.35 -6.68
N ASP A 381 1.78 9.98 -5.59
CA ASP A 381 1.10 9.25 -4.52
C ASP A 381 -0.35 8.91 -4.87
N THR A 382 -0.63 7.62 -4.87
CA THR A 382 -1.98 7.11 -5.16
C THR A 382 -2.99 7.38 -4.04
N PHE A 383 -2.51 7.60 -2.81
CA PHE A 383 -3.36 7.92 -1.66
C PHE A 383 -2.76 9.04 -0.81
N GLY A 384 -1.57 8.84 -0.19
CA GLY A 384 -0.94 9.82 0.70
C GLY A 384 -1.25 9.57 2.17
N ASN A 385 -0.83 8.41 2.71
CA ASN A 385 -1.01 8.09 4.14
C ASN A 385 -0.50 9.20 5.05
N VAL A 386 0.68 9.76 4.72
CA VAL A 386 1.34 10.84 5.49
C VAL A 386 0.50 12.11 5.58
N VAL A 387 -0.32 12.40 4.56
CA VAL A 387 -1.27 13.53 4.59
C VAL A 387 -2.39 13.26 5.60
N VAL A 388 -2.93 12.03 5.61
CA VAL A 388 -3.94 11.65 6.60
C VAL A 388 -3.35 11.68 8.02
N GLU A 389 -2.12 11.21 8.21
CA GLU A 389 -1.41 11.22 9.50
C GLU A 389 -1.20 12.66 10.00
N ALA A 390 -0.73 13.57 9.15
CA ALA A 390 -0.59 14.99 9.46
C ALA A 390 -1.95 15.61 9.86
N MET A 391 -2.97 15.44 9.03
CA MET A 391 -4.29 16.00 9.29
C MET A 391 -4.96 15.37 10.54
N ALA A 392 -4.66 14.12 10.88
CA ALA A 392 -5.13 13.47 12.09
C ALA A 392 -4.53 14.07 13.37
N THR A 393 -3.40 14.77 13.29
CA THR A 393 -2.87 15.59 14.39
C THR A 393 -3.37 17.05 14.34
N GLY A 394 -4.33 17.33 13.50
CA GLY A 394 -4.83 18.70 13.29
C GLY A 394 -3.83 19.59 12.53
N THR A 395 -2.92 19.02 11.74
CA THR A 395 -1.95 19.80 10.96
C THR A 395 -2.46 19.96 9.54
N PRO A 396 -2.82 21.19 9.11
CA PRO A 396 -3.25 21.46 7.74
C PRO A 396 -2.17 21.11 6.74
N ALA A 397 -2.57 20.62 5.56
CA ALA A 397 -1.63 20.13 4.56
C ALA A 397 -1.66 20.97 3.27
N LEU A 398 -0.48 21.39 2.80
CA LEU A 398 -0.27 21.95 1.48
C LEU A 398 0.14 20.80 0.55
N VAL A 399 -0.72 20.49 -0.40
CA VAL A 399 -0.53 19.33 -1.29
C VAL A 399 -0.59 19.72 -2.76
N SER A 400 0.03 18.93 -3.62
CA SER A 400 -0.13 19.09 -5.06
C SER A 400 -1.57 18.75 -5.48
N ASN A 401 -2.03 19.31 -6.58
CA ASN A 401 -3.31 19.00 -7.21
C ASN A 401 -3.30 17.68 -8.00
N TYR A 402 -2.36 16.76 -7.68
CA TYR A 402 -2.20 15.46 -8.34
C TYR A 402 -2.36 14.31 -7.34
N GLY A 403 -2.98 13.21 -7.81
CA GLY A 403 -3.05 11.94 -7.11
C GLY A 403 -4.05 11.91 -5.95
N GLY A 404 -3.78 11.10 -4.92
CA GLY A 404 -4.65 10.94 -3.77
C GLY A 404 -4.64 12.06 -2.73
N PRO A 405 -3.52 12.76 -2.51
CA PRO A 405 -3.41 13.79 -1.48
C PRO A 405 -4.49 14.88 -1.55
N HIS A 406 -4.83 15.37 -2.74
CA HIS A 406 -5.86 16.40 -2.87
C HIS A 406 -7.28 15.91 -2.55
N ASP A 407 -7.59 14.62 -2.78
CA ASP A 407 -8.87 14.02 -2.35
C ASP A 407 -8.99 13.91 -0.83
N ILE A 408 -7.87 13.91 -0.10
CA ILE A 408 -7.84 13.90 1.36
C ILE A 408 -8.09 15.31 1.88
N VAL A 409 -7.38 16.31 1.35
CA VAL A 409 -7.52 17.73 1.71
C VAL A 409 -8.88 18.27 1.25
N MET A 410 -9.38 17.86 0.09
CA MET A 410 -10.69 18.12 -0.52
C MET A 410 -10.88 19.56 -1.03
N ASP A 411 -10.52 20.57 -0.27
CA ASP A 411 -10.63 22.01 -0.56
C ASP A 411 -9.70 22.80 0.38
N ASN A 412 -9.73 24.12 0.27
CA ASN A 412 -8.84 25.00 1.03
C ASN A 412 -9.28 25.25 2.51
N GLU A 413 -10.30 24.57 3.02
CA GLU A 413 -10.69 24.71 4.43
C GLU A 413 -9.83 23.88 5.39
N ALA A 414 -9.10 22.86 4.87
CA ALA A 414 -8.25 21.97 5.68
C ALA A 414 -6.76 22.03 5.29
N GLY A 415 -6.39 22.98 4.43
CA GLY A 415 -5.06 23.14 3.87
C GLY A 415 -5.14 23.75 2.49
N HIS A 416 -4.13 23.55 1.63
CA HIS A 416 -4.12 24.09 0.29
C HIS A 416 -3.88 23.03 -0.77
N ILE A 417 -4.62 23.08 -1.88
CA ILE A 417 -4.43 22.23 -3.06
C ILE A 417 -3.82 23.10 -4.16
N LEU A 418 -2.58 22.81 -4.53
CA LEU A 418 -1.74 23.72 -5.33
C LEU A 418 -1.28 23.06 -6.63
N PRO A 419 -1.28 23.79 -7.76
CA PRO A 419 -0.55 23.34 -8.94
C PRO A 419 0.96 23.29 -8.64
N ILE A 420 1.73 22.50 -9.39
CA ILE A 420 3.19 22.51 -9.27
C ILE A 420 3.75 23.73 -10.02
N GLU A 421 3.52 24.88 -9.45
CA GLU A 421 3.94 26.20 -9.92
C GLU A 421 4.55 26.97 -8.74
N GLU A 422 5.74 27.51 -8.94
CA GLU A 422 6.53 28.12 -7.88
C GLU A 422 5.75 29.25 -7.16
N ASN A 423 5.15 30.17 -7.93
CA ASN A 423 4.43 31.30 -7.35
C ASN A 423 3.22 30.85 -6.51
N ALA A 424 2.46 29.84 -6.97
CA ALA A 424 1.32 29.33 -6.21
C ALA A 424 1.74 28.76 -4.85
N TRP A 425 2.90 28.10 -4.77
CA TRP A 425 3.42 27.58 -3.50
C TRP A 425 4.00 28.69 -2.63
N LEU A 426 4.68 29.69 -3.21
CA LEU A 426 5.15 30.85 -2.45
C LEU A 426 3.98 31.61 -1.86
N ASP A 427 2.94 31.91 -2.62
CA ASP A 427 1.75 32.60 -2.14
C ASP A 427 1.04 31.82 -1.02
N ALA A 428 0.95 30.50 -1.16
CA ALA A 428 0.34 29.65 -0.13
C ALA A 428 1.20 29.56 1.14
N LEU A 429 2.52 29.60 1.06
CA LEU A 429 3.40 29.66 2.23
C LEU A 429 3.27 31.02 2.94
N GLU A 430 3.20 32.13 2.19
CA GLU A 430 2.95 33.47 2.76
C GLU A 430 1.58 33.53 3.45
N GLU A 431 0.54 33.02 2.81
CA GLU A 431 -0.79 32.95 3.40
C GLU A 431 -0.81 32.09 4.67
N SER A 432 -0.16 30.92 4.64
CA SER A 432 -0.07 30.02 5.79
C SER A 432 0.64 30.69 6.97
N ARG A 433 1.77 31.38 6.71
CA ARG A 433 2.48 32.14 7.73
C ARG A 433 1.60 33.24 8.30
N ARG A 434 0.97 34.05 7.46
CA ARG A 434 0.07 35.14 7.89
C ARG A 434 -1.09 34.58 8.71
N LEU A 435 -1.75 33.51 8.25
CA LEU A 435 -2.86 32.87 8.95
C LEU A 435 -2.46 32.44 10.36
N TYR A 436 -1.28 31.82 10.50
CA TYR A 436 -0.78 31.41 11.82
C TYR A 436 -0.48 32.60 12.76
N LEU A 437 0.14 33.67 12.25
CA LEU A 437 0.60 34.80 13.08
C LEU A 437 -0.51 35.83 13.37
N GLU A 438 -1.38 36.07 12.41
CA GLU A 438 -2.30 37.19 12.43
C GLU A 438 -3.77 36.78 12.60
N GLU A 439 -4.13 35.52 12.25
CA GLU A 439 -5.51 35.03 12.26
C GLU A 439 -5.68 33.71 13.05
N PRO A 440 -5.39 33.69 14.38
CA PRO A 440 -5.33 32.45 15.15
C PRO A 440 -6.67 31.70 15.21
N GLU A 441 -7.80 32.36 15.15
CA GLU A 441 -9.13 31.73 15.13
C GLU A 441 -9.37 31.00 13.78
N ALA A 442 -9.02 31.63 12.66
CA ALA A 442 -9.14 31.03 11.33
C ALA A 442 -8.16 29.86 11.17
N TYR A 443 -6.95 29.99 11.68
CA TYR A 443 -5.97 28.89 11.72
C TYR A 443 -6.48 27.71 12.56
N GLN A 444 -7.03 27.95 13.74
CA GLN A 444 -7.58 26.90 14.59
C GLN A 444 -8.75 26.18 13.91
N LYS A 445 -9.62 26.91 13.23
CA LYS A 445 -10.72 26.33 12.44
C LYS A 445 -10.19 25.43 11.32
N MET A 446 -9.14 25.85 10.62
CA MET A 446 -8.49 25.02 9.58
C MET A 446 -7.92 23.72 10.17
N ARG A 447 -7.29 23.78 11.34
CA ARG A 447 -6.81 22.60 12.09
C ARG A 447 -7.92 21.62 12.45
N GLU A 448 -9.03 22.13 12.98
CA GLU A 448 -10.20 21.32 13.33
C GLU A 448 -10.82 20.66 12.10
N THR A 449 -10.95 21.39 11.02
CA THR A 449 -11.44 20.86 9.74
C THR A 449 -10.52 19.77 9.20
N ALA A 450 -9.19 19.97 9.28
CA ALA A 450 -8.21 18.95 8.89
C ALA A 450 -8.40 17.66 9.69
N TYR A 451 -8.50 17.76 11.01
CA TYR A 451 -8.72 16.61 11.90
C TYR A 451 -10.04 15.87 11.58
N GLU A 452 -11.15 16.59 11.47
CA GLU A 452 -12.48 16.01 11.21
C GLU A 452 -12.52 15.23 9.89
N ARG A 453 -11.83 15.71 8.85
CA ARG A 453 -11.76 15.03 7.55
C ARG A 453 -11.08 13.66 7.61
N THR A 454 -10.26 13.41 8.63
CA THR A 454 -9.56 12.12 8.76
C THR A 454 -10.44 11.02 9.38
N ARG A 455 -11.56 11.33 9.99
CA ARG A 455 -12.43 10.34 10.67
C ARG A 455 -12.90 9.22 9.75
N LYS A 456 -13.11 9.49 8.48
CA LYS A 456 -13.49 8.46 7.48
C LYS A 456 -12.37 7.47 7.18
N TYR A 457 -11.12 7.81 7.52
CA TYR A 457 -9.93 6.98 7.28
C TYR A 457 -9.50 6.17 8.50
N THR A 458 -10.23 6.22 9.61
CA THR A 458 -9.97 5.33 10.75
C THR A 458 -10.17 3.87 10.35
N MET A 459 -9.49 2.95 11.05
CA MET A 459 -9.66 1.51 10.83
C MET A 459 -11.12 1.10 10.93
N GLN A 460 -11.84 1.63 11.92
CA GLN A 460 -13.26 1.33 12.14
C GLN A 460 -14.14 1.77 10.95
N SER A 461 -14.08 3.04 10.58
CA SER A 461 -14.93 3.60 9.50
C SER A 461 -14.66 2.96 8.16
N SER A 462 -13.37 2.82 7.80
CA SER A 462 -12.96 2.23 6.55
C SER A 462 -13.32 0.76 6.46
N THR A 463 -13.03 -0.02 7.51
CA THR A 463 -13.32 -1.45 7.52
C THR A 463 -14.83 -1.70 7.44
N LYS A 464 -15.65 -0.91 8.14
CA LYS A 464 -17.11 -0.98 8.02
C LYS A 464 -17.58 -0.77 6.57
N ALA A 465 -17.10 0.29 5.90
CA ALA A 465 -17.44 0.58 4.51
C ALA A 465 -17.01 -0.53 3.54
N GLN A 466 -15.79 -1.08 3.72
CA GLN A 466 -15.30 -2.21 2.93
C GLN A 466 -16.18 -3.46 3.15
N PHE A 467 -16.63 -3.71 4.37
CA PHE A 467 -17.45 -4.89 4.71
C PHE A 467 -18.83 -4.85 4.06
N GLU A 468 -19.47 -3.71 4.13
CA GLU A 468 -20.75 -3.48 3.47
C GLU A 468 -20.62 -3.71 1.96
N TYR A 469 -19.50 -3.24 1.38
CA TYR A 469 -19.22 -3.46 -0.02
C TYR A 469 -18.98 -4.94 -0.36
N PHE A 470 -18.21 -5.66 0.46
CA PHE A 470 -17.95 -7.09 0.23
C PHE A 470 -19.23 -7.94 0.36
N ARG A 471 -20.12 -7.61 1.29
CA ARG A 471 -21.45 -8.27 1.39
C ARG A 471 -22.27 -8.02 0.12
N LYS A 472 -22.33 -6.79 -0.35
CA LYS A 472 -23.01 -6.45 -1.61
C LYS A 472 -22.41 -7.22 -2.79
N LEU A 473 -21.09 -7.21 -2.92
CA LEU A 473 -20.39 -7.88 -4.00
C LEU A 473 -20.60 -9.41 -3.99
N LYS A 474 -20.64 -10.04 -2.81
CA LYS A 474 -20.98 -11.45 -2.69
C LYS A 474 -22.43 -11.72 -3.16
N LYS A 475 -23.41 -10.92 -2.69
CA LYS A 475 -24.80 -11.07 -3.11
C LYS A 475 -24.96 -10.96 -4.62
N GLU A 476 -24.34 -9.96 -5.24
CA GLU A 476 -24.35 -9.78 -6.70
C GLU A 476 -23.67 -10.94 -7.45
N ALA A 477 -22.54 -11.44 -6.94
CA ALA A 477 -21.75 -12.47 -7.61
C ALA A 477 -22.44 -13.85 -7.61
N TYR A 478 -23.21 -14.16 -6.59
CA TYR A 478 -23.80 -15.49 -6.40
C TYR A 478 -25.32 -15.50 -6.41
N ARG A 479 -25.95 -14.36 -6.70
CA ARG A 479 -27.43 -14.19 -6.74
C ARG A 479 -28.11 -14.70 -5.46
N LEU A 480 -27.56 -14.32 -4.31
CA LEU A 480 -28.03 -14.66 -2.97
C LEU A 480 -29.00 -13.58 -2.46
#